data_3831808a2192ec0529cf7c501c983fa1
#
_entry.id   3831808a2192ec0529cf7c501c983fa1
#
_cell.length_a   1.000
_cell.length_b   1.000
_cell.length_c   1.000
_cell.angle_alpha   90.00
_cell.angle_beta   90.00
_cell.angle_gamma   90.00
#
_symmetry.space_group_name_H-M   'P 1'
#
loop_
_entity.id
_entity.type
_entity.pdbx_description
1 polymer ?
#
loop_
_entity_poly.entity_id
_entity_poly.type
_entity_poly.pdbx_seq_one_letter_code
_entity_poly.pdbx_strand_id
1 'polypeptide(L)'
;MLFRSVSFNKEEWAAQKKQERESAFAMIDETAQRMANDGSLFQSYLDVQARFDRYSVGNAVLITAQKADATQLSDFKGWKNNGVFIKKGESGIVLLEPGEEYTKEDGTVGVSYNSKKVFDISQTTAKAKDRPAMKRDERLLLKAIIHNAPCPIEISQKLPENINAVYRPDDKKIYVRPGLEAGDIFRGISQELAHAHLDSGAYKRSDHAFTAYCVSYVLCSRYNVPKDMFRFDRLPEGFSTMDARSVRNELSKIRDVANEISSDMAKVLDKSMKPKERR
;
A
#
# COMPACT_ATOMS: atom_id res chain seq x y z
N MET A 1 -47.20 -8.50 -21.95
CA MET A 1 -46.29 -8.44 -20.77
C MET A 1 -46.12 -6.97 -20.38
N LEU A 2 -46.71 -6.58 -19.26
CA LEU A 2 -46.63 -5.22 -18.75
C LEU A 2 -45.24 -5.04 -18.07
N PHE A 3 -44.37 -4.25 -18.68
CA PHE A 3 -43.18 -3.75 -18.00
C PHE A 3 -43.64 -2.83 -16.87
N ARG A 4 -43.59 -3.32 -15.63
CA ARG A 4 -43.68 -2.45 -14.45
C ARG A 4 -42.41 -1.56 -14.47
N SER A 5 -42.59 -0.29 -14.79
CA SER A 5 -41.58 0.74 -14.50
C SER A 5 -41.42 0.79 -12.99
N VAL A 6 -40.33 0.25 -12.46
CA VAL A 6 -39.97 0.45 -11.05
C VAL A 6 -39.66 1.94 -10.93
N SER A 7 -40.56 2.70 -10.31
CA SER A 7 -40.31 4.10 -10.01
C SER A 7 -39.08 4.20 -9.10
N PHE A 8 -38.11 5.01 -9.49
CA PHE A 8 -36.92 5.27 -8.66
C PHE A 8 -37.35 5.94 -7.36
N ASN A 9 -37.20 5.20 -6.24
CA ASN A 9 -37.47 5.73 -4.90
C ASN A 9 -36.18 6.32 -4.34
N LYS A 10 -36.12 7.66 -4.28
CA LYS A 10 -34.97 8.42 -3.80
C LYS A 10 -34.64 8.12 -2.33
N GLU A 11 -35.64 7.91 -1.50
CA GLU A 11 -35.46 7.62 -0.06
C GLU A 11 -34.89 6.22 0.15
N GLU A 12 -35.40 5.21 -0.52
CA GLU A 12 -34.87 3.85 -0.47
C GLU A 12 -33.43 3.80 -0.98
N TRP A 13 -33.14 4.49 -2.07
CA TRP A 13 -31.78 4.59 -2.60
C TRP A 13 -30.82 5.26 -1.61
N ALA A 14 -31.23 6.36 -0.96
CA ALA A 14 -30.43 7.06 0.03
C ALA A 14 -30.17 6.19 1.26
N ALA A 15 -31.20 5.46 1.74
CA ALA A 15 -31.09 4.52 2.84
C ALA A 15 -30.12 3.37 2.50
N GLN A 16 -30.22 2.79 1.31
CA GLN A 16 -29.32 1.74 0.84
C GLN A 16 -27.87 2.24 0.76
N LYS A 17 -27.65 3.45 0.24
CA LYS A 17 -26.31 4.05 0.18
C LYS A 17 -25.72 4.33 1.55
N LYS A 18 -26.54 4.75 2.49
CA LYS A 18 -26.13 4.92 3.90
C LYS A 18 -25.71 3.57 4.50
N GLN A 19 -26.51 2.53 4.32
CA GLN A 19 -26.22 1.19 4.81
C GLN A 19 -24.95 0.60 4.18
N GLU A 20 -24.76 0.74 2.86
CA GLU A 20 -23.54 0.29 2.18
C GLU A 20 -22.28 0.96 2.77
N ARG A 21 -22.36 2.26 3.06
CA ARG A 21 -21.27 3.02 3.67
C ARG A 21 -20.99 2.57 5.10
N GLU A 22 -22.02 2.42 5.93
CA GLU A 22 -21.88 1.94 7.31
C GLU A 22 -21.28 0.53 7.35
N SER A 23 -21.74 -0.35 6.48
CA SER A 23 -21.19 -1.70 6.33
C SER A 23 -19.73 -1.69 5.88
N ALA A 24 -19.34 -0.74 4.99
CA ALA A 24 -17.94 -0.61 4.59
C ALA A 24 -17.05 -0.14 5.74
N PHE A 25 -17.49 0.81 6.58
CA PHE A 25 -16.74 1.22 7.76
C PHE A 25 -16.62 0.08 8.79
N ALA A 26 -17.69 -0.65 9.04
CA ALA A 26 -17.67 -1.83 9.92
C ALA A 26 -16.67 -2.88 9.40
N MET A 27 -16.69 -3.18 8.09
CA MET A 27 -15.77 -4.12 7.46
C MET A 27 -14.29 -3.66 7.60
N ILE A 28 -14.01 -2.35 7.50
CA ILE A 28 -12.66 -1.81 7.73
C ILE A 28 -12.22 -2.11 9.15
N ASP A 29 -13.05 -1.81 10.15
CA ASP A 29 -12.70 -1.99 11.56
C ASP A 29 -12.55 -3.46 11.94
N GLU A 30 -13.49 -4.31 11.52
CA GLU A 30 -13.43 -5.76 11.75
C GLU A 30 -12.21 -6.40 11.10
N THR A 31 -11.89 -6.00 9.85
CA THR A 31 -10.73 -6.55 9.14
C THR A 31 -9.42 -6.07 9.77
N ALA A 32 -9.33 -4.78 10.16
CA ALA A 32 -8.17 -4.26 10.87
C ALA A 32 -7.95 -4.98 12.21
N GLN A 33 -9.03 -5.23 12.97
CA GLN A 33 -8.96 -5.98 14.23
C GLN A 33 -8.50 -7.43 14.02
N ARG A 34 -8.95 -8.09 12.96
CA ARG A 34 -8.50 -9.44 12.60
C ARG A 34 -7.02 -9.45 12.22
N MET A 35 -6.53 -8.45 11.48
CA MET A 35 -5.12 -8.32 11.10
C MET A 35 -4.20 -8.27 12.33
N ALA A 36 -4.66 -7.77 13.46
CA ALA A 36 -3.88 -7.72 14.70
C ALA A 36 -3.45 -9.12 15.21
N ASN A 37 -4.21 -10.18 14.82
CA ASN A 37 -4.00 -11.55 15.29
C ASN A 37 -3.76 -12.56 14.15
N ASP A 38 -3.77 -12.11 12.90
CA ASP A 38 -3.60 -12.94 11.71
C ASP A 38 -2.52 -12.36 10.80
N GLY A 39 -1.29 -12.88 10.95
CA GLY A 39 -0.15 -12.44 10.15
C GLY A 39 -0.30 -12.72 8.65
N SER A 40 -1.05 -13.75 8.26
CA SER A 40 -1.35 -14.05 6.85
C SER A 40 -2.28 -12.99 6.25
N LEU A 41 -3.33 -12.60 7.00
CA LEU A 41 -4.22 -11.52 6.59
C LEU A 41 -3.48 -10.16 6.55
N PHE A 42 -2.61 -9.92 7.54
CA PHE A 42 -1.76 -8.73 7.57
C PHE A 42 -0.82 -8.67 6.36
N GLN A 43 -0.16 -9.77 6.03
CA GLN A 43 0.69 -9.86 4.83
C GLN A 43 -0.12 -9.63 3.54
N SER A 44 -1.31 -10.20 3.45
CA SER A 44 -2.23 -9.99 2.31
C SER A 44 -2.58 -8.52 2.13
N TYR A 45 -2.80 -7.79 3.23
CA TYR A 45 -2.98 -6.34 3.18
C TYR A 45 -1.74 -5.61 2.63
N LEU A 46 -0.54 -5.97 3.08
CA LEU A 46 0.70 -5.36 2.57
C LEU A 46 0.86 -5.59 1.07
N ASP A 47 0.50 -6.79 0.58
CA ASP A 47 0.52 -7.10 -0.85
C ASP A 47 -0.51 -6.27 -1.63
N VAL A 48 -1.70 -6.07 -1.08
CA VAL A 48 -2.73 -5.18 -1.67
C VAL A 48 -2.23 -3.74 -1.70
N GLN A 49 -1.71 -3.22 -0.58
CA GLN A 49 -1.21 -1.85 -0.49
C GLN A 49 0.02 -1.62 -1.40
N ALA A 50 0.83 -2.64 -1.62
CA ALA A 50 1.94 -2.57 -2.56
C ALA A 50 1.47 -2.44 -4.02
N ARG A 51 0.40 -3.15 -4.42
CA ARG A 51 -0.20 -3.08 -5.76
C ARG A 51 -1.03 -1.82 -5.99
N PHE A 52 -1.66 -1.32 -4.94
CA PHE A 52 -2.63 -0.22 -4.99
C PHE A 52 -2.15 0.96 -4.11
N ASP A 53 -0.98 1.50 -4.45
CA ASP A 53 -0.29 2.55 -3.70
C ASP A 53 -1.08 3.87 -3.55
N ARG A 54 -1.99 4.14 -4.49
CA ARG A 54 -2.84 5.34 -4.51
C ARG A 54 -4.08 5.25 -3.64
N TYR A 55 -4.49 4.04 -3.24
CA TYR A 55 -5.65 3.88 -2.37
C TYR A 55 -5.30 4.24 -0.92
N SER A 56 -6.30 4.76 -0.22
CA SER A 56 -6.22 4.96 1.22
C SER A 56 -6.11 3.61 1.95
N VAL A 57 -5.62 3.65 3.19
CA VAL A 57 -5.57 2.45 4.05
C VAL A 57 -6.94 1.79 4.15
N GLY A 58 -8.01 2.57 4.38
CA GLY A 58 -9.37 2.02 4.45
C GLY A 58 -9.78 1.28 3.18
N ASN A 59 -9.50 1.84 2.01
CA ASN A 59 -9.80 1.17 0.75
C ASN A 59 -8.91 -0.06 0.50
N ALA A 60 -7.63 -0.02 0.87
CA ALA A 60 -6.77 -1.20 0.79
C ALA A 60 -7.25 -2.33 1.72
N VAL A 61 -7.73 -1.99 2.93
CA VAL A 61 -8.39 -2.94 3.85
C VAL A 61 -9.66 -3.52 3.23
N LEU A 62 -10.50 -2.69 2.61
CA LEU A 62 -11.72 -3.16 1.91
C LEU A 62 -11.40 -4.10 0.75
N ILE A 63 -10.37 -3.80 -0.03
CA ILE A 63 -9.91 -4.69 -1.11
C ILE A 63 -9.40 -6.00 -0.52
N THR A 64 -8.60 -5.95 0.53
CA THR A 64 -8.07 -7.15 1.21
C THR A 64 -9.20 -8.05 1.71
N ALA A 65 -10.24 -7.46 2.33
CA ALA A 65 -11.37 -8.20 2.86
C ALA A 65 -12.25 -8.86 1.80
N GLN A 66 -12.41 -8.19 0.63
CA GLN A 66 -13.36 -8.62 -0.40
C GLN A 66 -12.70 -9.37 -1.54
N LYS A 67 -11.48 -9.00 -1.93
CA LYS A 67 -10.74 -9.60 -3.05
C LYS A 67 -9.25 -9.28 -2.96
N ALA A 68 -8.53 -9.97 -2.09
CA ALA A 68 -7.10 -9.76 -1.83
C ALA A 68 -6.21 -10.05 -3.07
N ASP A 69 -6.68 -10.87 -3.99
CA ASP A 69 -6.00 -11.20 -5.26
C ASP A 69 -6.25 -10.20 -6.39
N ALA A 70 -7.03 -9.13 -6.15
CA ALA A 70 -7.29 -8.09 -7.14
C ALA A 70 -5.98 -7.49 -7.69
N THR A 71 -5.95 -7.23 -9.00
CA THR A 71 -4.75 -6.71 -9.69
C THR A 71 -4.99 -5.42 -10.47
N GLN A 72 -6.21 -5.22 -10.96
CA GLN A 72 -6.58 -4.01 -11.70
C GLN A 72 -8.04 -3.69 -11.47
N LEU A 73 -8.31 -2.58 -10.82
CA LEU A 73 -9.65 -2.15 -10.44
C LEU A 73 -10.14 -1.00 -11.32
N SER A 74 -11.40 -1.10 -11.72
CA SER A 74 -12.13 0.02 -12.34
C SER A 74 -13.63 -0.11 -12.03
N ASP A 75 -14.34 1.00 -12.08
CA ASP A 75 -15.79 0.98 -11.99
C ASP A 75 -16.43 0.47 -13.29
N PHE A 76 -17.72 0.24 -13.26
CA PHE A 76 -18.48 -0.26 -14.42
C PHE A 76 -18.30 0.64 -15.65
N LYS A 77 -18.34 1.96 -15.47
CA LYS A 77 -18.19 2.93 -16.55
C LYS A 77 -16.78 2.89 -17.14
N GLY A 78 -15.75 2.81 -16.30
CA GLY A 78 -14.36 2.72 -16.72
C GLY A 78 -14.10 1.44 -17.54
N TRP A 79 -14.60 0.29 -17.11
CA TRP A 79 -14.49 -0.94 -17.89
C TRP A 79 -15.23 -0.84 -19.23
N LYS A 80 -16.48 -0.36 -19.20
CA LYS A 80 -17.28 -0.18 -20.43
C LYS A 80 -16.62 0.75 -21.45
N ASN A 81 -16.03 1.85 -21.01
CA ASN A 81 -15.33 2.80 -21.88
C ASN A 81 -14.09 2.17 -22.56
N ASN A 82 -13.52 1.13 -21.95
CA ASN A 82 -12.42 0.35 -22.53
C ASN A 82 -12.91 -0.87 -23.35
N GLY A 83 -14.20 -0.97 -23.63
CA GLY A 83 -14.78 -2.10 -24.39
C GLY A 83 -14.81 -3.41 -23.60
N VAL A 84 -14.69 -3.34 -22.28
CA VAL A 84 -14.64 -4.50 -21.38
C VAL A 84 -15.92 -4.57 -20.57
N PHE A 85 -16.47 -5.77 -20.41
CA PHE A 85 -17.75 -5.99 -19.73
C PHE A 85 -17.55 -6.82 -18.46
N ILE A 86 -18.35 -6.52 -17.45
CA ILE A 86 -18.39 -7.32 -16.21
C ILE A 86 -19.12 -8.64 -16.52
N LYS A 87 -18.58 -9.76 -16.06
CA LYS A 87 -19.20 -11.07 -16.20
C LYS A 87 -20.50 -11.15 -15.40
N LYS A 88 -21.46 -11.91 -15.92
CA LYS A 88 -22.74 -12.11 -15.23
C LYS A 88 -22.53 -12.80 -13.89
N GLY A 89 -23.17 -12.28 -12.84
CA GLY A 89 -23.11 -12.84 -11.49
C GLY A 89 -21.96 -12.31 -10.63
N GLU A 90 -21.07 -11.48 -11.17
CA GLU A 90 -19.98 -10.88 -10.37
C GLU A 90 -20.51 -9.81 -9.40
N SER A 91 -19.96 -9.82 -8.20
CA SER A 91 -20.22 -8.81 -7.17
C SER A 91 -19.11 -7.77 -7.15
N GLY A 92 -19.48 -6.49 -7.16
CA GLY A 92 -18.50 -5.41 -7.10
C GLY A 92 -17.87 -5.28 -5.72
N ILE A 93 -16.59 -4.92 -5.70
CA ILE A 93 -15.82 -4.55 -4.50
C ILE A 93 -16.30 -3.17 -4.07
N VAL A 94 -16.77 -3.03 -2.83
CA VAL A 94 -17.20 -1.75 -2.26
C VAL A 94 -15.99 -0.99 -1.77
N LEU A 95 -15.82 0.24 -2.26
CA LEU A 95 -14.82 1.20 -1.80
C LEU A 95 -15.51 2.47 -1.29
N LEU A 96 -14.75 3.31 -0.59
CA LEU A 96 -15.18 4.61 -0.11
C LEU A 96 -14.47 5.71 -0.89
N GLU A 97 -15.25 6.61 -1.50
CA GLU A 97 -14.74 7.82 -2.15
C GLU A 97 -15.04 9.05 -1.28
N PRO A 98 -14.10 10.00 -1.17
CA PRO A 98 -14.38 11.29 -0.54
C PRO A 98 -15.58 11.96 -1.22
N GLY A 99 -16.51 12.46 -0.44
CA GLY A 99 -17.64 13.25 -0.88
C GLY A 99 -17.44 14.73 -0.51
N GLU A 100 -18.52 15.39 -0.14
CA GLU A 100 -18.49 16.81 0.22
C GLU A 100 -17.88 17.02 1.62
N GLU A 101 -17.20 18.16 1.77
CA GLU A 101 -16.78 18.65 3.07
C GLU A 101 -18.00 19.17 3.86
N TYR A 102 -17.99 18.98 5.15
CA TYR A 102 -18.99 19.52 6.06
C TYR A 102 -18.37 20.03 7.35
N THR A 103 -18.97 21.03 7.95
CA THR A 103 -18.54 21.54 9.25
C THR A 103 -19.20 20.73 10.35
N LYS A 104 -18.42 20.19 11.26
CA LYS A 104 -18.89 19.48 12.45
C LYS A 104 -19.38 20.48 13.50
N GLU A 105 -20.06 19.99 14.53
CA GLU A 105 -20.58 20.80 15.65
C GLU A 105 -19.47 21.51 16.43
N ASP A 106 -18.26 20.94 16.46
CA ASP A 106 -17.06 21.51 17.09
C ASP A 106 -16.33 22.55 16.20
N GLY A 107 -16.88 22.86 15.03
CA GLY A 107 -16.31 23.82 14.06
C GLY A 107 -15.19 23.20 13.17
N THR A 108 -14.79 21.96 13.37
CA THR A 108 -13.80 21.30 12.49
C THR A 108 -14.45 20.83 11.18
N VAL A 109 -13.62 20.79 10.12
CA VAL A 109 -14.07 20.28 8.81
C VAL A 109 -13.98 18.77 8.78
N GLY A 110 -15.08 18.13 8.43
CA GLY A 110 -15.19 16.71 8.13
C GLY A 110 -15.35 16.47 6.63
N VAL A 111 -14.99 15.29 6.16
CA VAL A 111 -15.26 14.85 4.78
C VAL A 111 -16.28 13.72 4.83
N SER A 112 -17.34 13.85 4.06
CA SER A 112 -18.29 12.77 3.87
C SER A 112 -17.68 11.69 2.96
N TYR A 113 -18.25 10.49 2.98
CA TYR A 113 -17.81 9.39 2.11
C TYR A 113 -19.00 8.80 1.37
N ASN A 114 -18.80 8.43 0.12
CA ASN A 114 -19.77 7.72 -0.69
C ASN A 114 -19.28 6.30 -0.97
N SER A 115 -20.19 5.32 -0.96
CA SER A 115 -19.86 3.98 -1.42
C SER A 115 -19.79 3.93 -2.94
N LYS A 116 -18.74 3.30 -3.46
CA LYS A 116 -18.53 3.04 -4.89
C LYS A 116 -18.22 1.57 -5.11
N LYS A 117 -18.81 0.98 -6.15
CA LYS A 117 -18.49 -0.39 -6.58
C LYS A 117 -17.48 -0.36 -7.71
N VAL A 118 -16.40 -1.12 -7.53
CA VAL A 118 -15.39 -1.39 -8.55
C VAL A 118 -15.30 -2.89 -8.79
N PHE A 119 -14.70 -3.27 -9.91
CA PHE A 119 -14.52 -4.66 -10.32
C PHE A 119 -13.07 -4.88 -10.71
N ASP A 120 -12.53 -6.03 -10.32
CA ASP A 120 -11.21 -6.43 -10.77
C ASP A 120 -11.26 -6.96 -12.21
N ILE A 121 -10.16 -6.85 -12.92
CA ILE A 121 -10.01 -7.36 -14.28
C ILE A 121 -10.42 -8.83 -14.40
N SER A 122 -10.17 -9.66 -13.40
CA SER A 122 -10.56 -11.08 -13.35
C SER A 122 -12.08 -11.31 -13.39
N GLN A 123 -12.85 -10.29 -12.96
CA GLN A 123 -14.31 -10.28 -12.97
C GLN A 123 -14.89 -9.80 -14.32
N THR A 124 -14.05 -9.58 -15.31
CA THR A 124 -14.46 -9.00 -16.60
C THR A 124 -14.21 -9.93 -17.78
N THR A 125 -14.69 -9.55 -18.93
CA THR A 125 -14.43 -10.23 -20.20
C THR A 125 -13.02 -9.95 -20.76
N ALA A 126 -12.25 -9.07 -20.13
CA ALA A 126 -10.87 -8.82 -20.53
C ALA A 126 -10.04 -10.10 -20.36
N LYS A 127 -9.24 -10.42 -21.36
CA LYS A 127 -8.16 -11.39 -21.18
C LYS A 127 -7.10 -10.72 -20.30
N ALA A 128 -6.76 -11.32 -19.17
CA ALA A 128 -5.59 -10.90 -18.41
C ALA A 128 -4.41 -10.87 -19.38
N LYS A 129 -3.91 -9.68 -19.68
CA LYS A 129 -2.62 -9.59 -20.37
C LYS A 129 -1.60 -10.00 -19.34
N ASP A 130 -0.89 -11.10 -19.60
CA ASP A 130 0.34 -11.38 -18.86
C ASP A 130 1.18 -10.11 -18.94
N ARG A 131 1.21 -9.35 -17.85
CA ARG A 131 2.18 -8.28 -17.73
C ARG A 131 3.50 -9.01 -17.53
N PRO A 132 4.42 -9.01 -18.52
CA PRO A 132 5.72 -9.59 -18.29
C PRO A 132 6.26 -8.90 -17.05
N ALA A 133 6.68 -9.70 -16.06
CA ALA A 133 7.37 -9.17 -14.91
C ALA A 133 8.53 -8.33 -15.47
N MET A 134 8.40 -7.00 -15.33
CA MET A 134 9.42 -6.10 -15.85
C MET A 134 10.71 -6.44 -15.09
N LYS A 135 11.64 -7.15 -15.76
CA LYS A 135 13.01 -7.27 -15.26
C LYS A 135 13.56 -5.86 -15.16
N ARG A 136 13.45 -5.27 -13.99
CA ARG A 136 14.06 -3.95 -13.74
C ARG A 136 15.55 -4.15 -13.65
N ASP A 137 16.29 -3.25 -14.28
CA ASP A 137 17.75 -3.19 -14.11
C ASP A 137 18.03 -2.94 -12.61
N GLU A 138 18.62 -3.94 -11.95
CA GLU A 138 18.95 -3.88 -10.52
C GLU A 138 19.82 -2.68 -10.18
N ARG A 139 20.75 -2.30 -11.08
CA ARG A 139 21.61 -1.12 -10.92
C ARG A 139 20.79 0.17 -10.93
N LEU A 140 19.81 0.25 -11.83
CA LEU A 140 18.91 1.39 -11.87
C LEU A 140 18.03 1.47 -10.62
N LEU A 141 17.58 0.33 -10.12
CA LEU A 141 16.80 0.25 -8.90
C LEU A 141 17.59 0.69 -7.66
N LEU A 142 18.84 0.22 -7.53
CA LEU A 142 19.74 0.66 -6.47
C LEU A 142 20.09 2.15 -6.60
N LYS A 143 20.34 2.62 -7.81
CA LYS A 143 20.53 4.06 -8.05
C LYS A 143 19.31 4.87 -7.61
N ALA A 144 18.11 4.39 -7.91
CA ALA A 144 16.88 5.10 -7.57
C ALA A 144 16.65 5.21 -6.06
N ILE A 145 16.88 4.13 -5.30
CA ILE A 145 16.68 4.14 -3.85
C ILE A 145 17.75 4.95 -3.11
N ILE A 146 18.93 5.12 -3.68
CA ILE A 146 20.05 5.86 -3.06
C ILE A 146 20.00 7.36 -3.41
N HIS A 147 19.60 7.71 -4.65
CA HIS A 147 19.84 9.04 -5.21
C HIS A 147 19.14 10.19 -4.49
N ASN A 148 17.92 9.96 -3.99
CA ASN A 148 17.13 10.97 -3.30
C ASN A 148 16.89 10.59 -1.82
N ALA A 149 17.77 9.78 -1.24
CA ALA A 149 17.68 9.41 0.15
C ALA A 149 17.73 10.67 1.05
N PRO A 150 16.93 10.73 2.13
CA PRO A 150 16.90 11.87 3.04
C PRO A 150 18.19 12.04 3.86
N CYS A 151 19.06 11.04 3.83
CA CYS A 151 20.34 11.02 4.54
C CYS A 151 21.42 10.33 3.70
N PRO A 152 22.71 10.60 3.97
CA PRO A 152 23.82 9.94 3.31
C PRO A 152 23.82 8.42 3.50
N ILE A 153 24.17 7.69 2.45
CA ILE A 153 24.34 6.23 2.47
C ILE A 153 25.81 5.93 2.18
N GLU A 154 26.48 5.26 3.12
CA GLU A 154 27.91 4.99 3.05
C GLU A 154 28.21 3.48 3.18
N ILE A 155 29.26 3.00 2.49
CA ILE A 155 29.73 1.63 2.64
C ILE A 155 30.59 1.54 3.91
N SER A 156 30.36 0.53 4.74
CA SER A 156 31.14 0.29 5.95
C SER A 156 31.53 -1.18 6.09
N GLN A 157 32.83 -1.44 6.21
CA GLN A 157 33.38 -2.75 6.53
C GLN A 157 33.28 -3.13 8.02
N LYS A 158 32.85 -2.17 8.85
CA LYS A 158 32.76 -2.36 10.30
C LYS A 158 31.41 -2.94 10.77
N LEU A 159 30.49 -3.22 9.84
CA LEU A 159 29.20 -3.82 10.19
C LEU A 159 29.39 -5.32 10.46
N PRO A 160 28.73 -5.86 11.51
CA PRO A 160 28.67 -7.30 11.74
C PRO A 160 28.11 -8.06 10.54
N GLU A 161 28.51 -9.32 10.35
CA GLU A 161 28.12 -10.16 9.21
C GLU A 161 26.61 -10.38 9.08
N ASN A 162 25.89 -10.35 10.19
CA ASN A 162 24.44 -10.48 10.23
C ASN A 162 23.67 -9.16 9.98
N ILE A 163 24.38 -8.05 9.77
CA ILE A 163 23.77 -6.73 9.49
C ILE A 163 24.13 -6.28 8.08
N ASN A 164 23.12 -6.20 7.22
CA ASN A 164 23.29 -5.76 5.84
C ASN A 164 23.36 -4.24 5.72
N ALA A 165 22.53 -3.53 6.49
CA ALA A 165 22.52 -2.08 6.57
C ALA A 165 22.05 -1.63 7.97
N VAL A 166 22.43 -0.41 8.36
CA VAL A 166 21.96 0.19 9.63
C VAL A 166 21.90 1.71 9.52
N TYR A 167 20.78 2.29 9.91
CA TYR A 167 20.63 3.72 10.15
C TYR A 167 21.16 4.06 11.55
N ARG A 168 21.99 5.07 11.64
CA ARG A 168 22.49 5.63 12.91
C ARG A 168 21.89 7.02 13.12
N PRO A 169 21.09 7.22 14.16
CA PRO A 169 20.45 8.50 14.43
C PRO A 169 21.45 9.59 14.87
N ASP A 170 22.56 9.21 15.50
CA ASP A 170 23.55 10.15 16.02
C ASP A 170 24.24 10.95 14.90
N ASP A 171 24.57 10.33 13.79
CA ASP A 171 25.19 10.96 12.63
C ASP A 171 24.24 11.10 11.42
N LYS A 172 23.00 10.63 11.56
CA LYS A 172 21.95 10.64 10.54
C LYS A 172 22.40 10.05 9.20
N LYS A 173 23.07 8.88 9.27
CA LYS A 173 23.56 8.17 8.10
C LYS A 173 23.10 6.72 8.07
N ILE A 174 23.03 6.18 6.88
CA ILE A 174 22.84 4.75 6.66
C ILE A 174 24.17 4.14 6.25
N TYR A 175 24.58 3.09 6.94
CA TYR A 175 25.77 2.30 6.62
C TYR A 175 25.33 0.99 6.00
N VAL A 176 26.01 0.59 4.91
CA VAL A 176 25.71 -0.64 4.15
C VAL A 176 26.98 -1.49 4.10
N ARG A 177 26.83 -2.78 4.36
CA ARG A 177 27.93 -3.74 4.26
C ARG A 177 28.32 -3.97 2.80
N PRO A 178 29.61 -4.01 2.45
CA PRO A 178 30.06 -4.35 1.09
C PRO A 178 29.85 -5.83 0.76
N GLY A 179 29.84 -6.16 -0.54
CA GLY A 179 29.83 -7.53 -1.04
C GLY A 179 28.47 -8.24 -0.99
N LEU A 180 27.37 -7.48 -0.81
CA LEU A 180 26.03 -8.01 -0.83
C LEU A 180 25.45 -8.07 -2.26
N GLU A 181 24.52 -8.98 -2.48
CA GLU A 181 23.70 -9.03 -3.69
C GLU A 181 22.74 -7.82 -3.76
N ALA A 182 22.39 -7.42 -4.97
CA ALA A 182 21.56 -6.22 -5.20
C ALA A 182 20.22 -6.26 -4.44
N GLY A 183 19.59 -7.42 -4.38
CA GLY A 183 18.34 -7.61 -3.63
C GLY A 183 18.51 -7.40 -2.13
N ASP A 184 19.62 -7.86 -1.54
CA ASP A 184 19.95 -7.68 -0.13
C ASP A 184 20.25 -6.22 0.21
N ILE A 185 20.99 -5.54 -0.70
CA ILE A 185 21.25 -4.10 -0.58
C ILE A 185 19.93 -3.34 -0.61
N PHE A 186 19.05 -3.65 -1.57
CA PHE A 186 17.75 -2.97 -1.69
C PHE A 186 16.91 -3.16 -0.44
N ARG A 187 16.77 -4.40 0.07
CA ARG A 187 16.03 -4.70 1.30
C ARG A 187 16.61 -3.96 2.50
N GLY A 188 17.92 -4.04 2.68
CA GLY A 188 18.60 -3.36 3.78
C GLY A 188 18.39 -1.85 3.73
N ILE A 189 18.66 -1.21 2.58
CA ILE A 189 18.50 0.23 2.42
C ILE A 189 17.02 0.64 2.60
N SER A 190 16.06 -0.08 2.02
CA SER A 190 14.64 0.26 2.15
C SER A 190 14.16 0.23 3.60
N GLN A 191 14.62 -0.72 4.40
CA GLN A 191 14.31 -0.79 5.83
C GLN A 191 14.96 0.35 6.61
N GLU A 192 16.22 0.66 6.32
CA GLU A 192 16.94 1.71 7.03
C GLU A 192 16.51 3.13 6.61
N LEU A 193 16.06 3.31 5.37
CA LEU A 193 15.37 4.54 4.96
C LEU A 193 14.06 4.75 5.72
N ALA A 194 13.31 3.68 5.96
CA ALA A 194 12.11 3.78 6.78
C ALA A 194 12.45 4.23 8.21
N HIS A 195 13.53 3.71 8.80
CA HIS A 195 14.01 4.19 10.09
C HIS A 195 14.40 5.67 10.06
N ALA A 196 15.06 6.12 8.99
CA ALA A 196 15.44 7.53 8.83
C ALA A 196 14.22 8.45 8.68
N HIS A 197 13.17 8.03 7.95
CA HIS A 197 11.90 8.78 7.83
C HIS A 197 11.12 8.83 9.14
N LEU A 198 11.23 7.82 9.98
CA LEU A 198 10.54 7.74 11.27
C LEU A 198 11.29 8.43 12.41
N ASP A 199 12.52 8.89 12.17
CA ASP A 199 13.31 9.63 13.17
C ASP A 199 12.85 11.08 13.28
N SER A 200 12.02 11.34 14.27
CA SER A 200 11.52 12.68 14.63
C SER A 200 12.33 13.39 15.74
N GLY A 201 13.54 12.89 16.06
CA GLY A 201 14.44 13.48 17.04
C GLY A 201 14.47 12.81 18.42
N ALA A 202 13.40 12.14 18.83
CA ALA A 202 13.38 11.27 20.03
C ALA A 202 13.28 9.79 19.59
N TYR A 203 14.22 9.38 18.72
CA TYR A 203 14.17 8.11 18.04
C TYR A 203 14.60 6.93 18.91
N LYS A 204 13.78 5.89 18.90
CA LYS A 204 14.10 4.60 19.48
C LYS A 204 13.80 3.50 18.45
N ARG A 205 14.86 2.82 18.01
CA ARG A 205 14.78 1.82 16.91
C ARG A 205 13.74 0.74 17.15
N SER A 206 13.63 0.24 18.39
CA SER A 206 12.66 -0.81 18.75
C SER A 206 11.22 -0.42 18.45
N ASP A 207 10.88 0.85 18.61
CA ASP A 207 9.51 1.34 18.48
C ASP A 207 9.06 1.42 17.00
N HIS A 208 10.03 1.40 16.09
CA HIS A 208 9.82 1.52 14.65
C HIS A 208 10.25 0.29 13.85
N ALA A 209 10.81 -0.73 14.51
CA ALA A 209 11.40 -1.88 13.83
C ALA A 209 10.40 -2.65 12.95
N PHE A 210 9.19 -2.87 13.46
CA PHE A 210 8.13 -3.56 12.71
C PHE A 210 7.61 -2.71 11.54
N THR A 211 7.38 -1.42 11.75
CA THR A 211 6.98 -0.48 10.69
C THR A 211 8.02 -0.48 9.57
N ALA A 212 9.30 -0.34 9.89
CA ALA A 212 10.38 -0.33 8.92
C ALA A 212 10.50 -1.66 8.14
N TYR A 213 10.33 -2.79 8.84
CA TYR A 213 10.27 -4.11 8.22
C TYR A 213 9.12 -4.22 7.21
N CYS A 214 7.92 -3.74 7.57
CA CYS A 214 6.76 -3.72 6.68
C CYS A 214 6.94 -2.79 5.49
N VAL A 215 7.56 -1.61 5.68
CA VAL A 215 7.90 -0.68 4.59
C VAL A 215 8.83 -1.35 3.59
N SER A 216 9.88 -2.03 4.05
CA SER A 216 10.79 -2.79 3.19
C SER A 216 10.06 -3.87 2.40
N TYR A 217 9.15 -4.61 3.04
CA TYR A 217 8.30 -5.61 2.36
C TYR A 217 7.46 -4.98 1.24
N VAL A 218 6.78 -3.87 1.52
CA VAL A 218 5.95 -3.14 0.53
C VAL A 218 6.79 -2.67 -0.65
N LEU A 219 7.97 -2.11 -0.40
CA LEU A 219 8.88 -1.66 -1.46
C LEU A 219 9.41 -2.83 -2.28
N CYS A 220 9.82 -3.92 -1.65
CA CYS A 220 10.23 -5.15 -2.35
C CYS A 220 9.10 -5.68 -3.26
N SER A 221 7.86 -5.70 -2.76
CA SER A 221 6.69 -6.09 -3.56
C SER A 221 6.46 -5.17 -4.76
N ARG A 222 6.52 -3.84 -4.59
CA ARG A 222 6.32 -2.85 -5.66
C ARG A 222 7.37 -2.96 -6.75
N TYR A 223 8.61 -3.23 -6.38
CA TYR A 223 9.74 -3.23 -7.27
C TYR A 223 10.18 -4.63 -7.71
N ASN A 224 9.39 -5.65 -7.38
CA ASN A 224 9.66 -7.05 -7.72
C ASN A 224 11.05 -7.52 -7.26
N VAL A 225 11.45 -7.10 -6.06
CA VAL A 225 12.64 -7.61 -5.36
C VAL A 225 12.25 -8.86 -4.57
N PRO A 226 13.09 -9.92 -4.53
CA PRO A 226 12.79 -11.13 -3.76
C PRO A 226 12.44 -10.82 -2.30
N LYS A 227 11.36 -11.43 -1.81
CA LYS A 227 10.81 -11.20 -0.47
C LYS A 227 10.67 -12.46 0.39
N ASP A 228 11.35 -13.52 -0.02
CA ASP A 228 11.31 -14.84 0.65
C ASP A 228 11.84 -14.82 2.08
N MET A 229 12.59 -13.78 2.44
CA MET A 229 13.15 -13.60 3.79
C MET A 229 12.16 -13.01 4.78
N PHE A 230 11.07 -12.39 4.30
CA PHE A 230 10.07 -11.81 5.20
C PHE A 230 9.17 -12.89 5.81
N ARG A 231 8.85 -12.71 7.09
CA ARG A 231 7.99 -13.61 7.86
C ARG A 231 6.95 -12.80 8.63
N PHE A 232 5.71 -13.22 8.54
CA PHE A 232 4.56 -12.61 9.23
C PHE A 232 3.76 -13.63 10.04
N ASP A 233 4.26 -14.84 10.20
CA ASP A 233 3.69 -15.89 11.06
C ASP A 233 3.58 -15.47 12.53
N ARG A 234 4.42 -14.52 12.95
CA ARG A 234 4.38 -13.91 14.27
C ARG A 234 4.42 -12.39 14.13
N LEU A 235 3.34 -11.74 14.58
CA LEU A 235 3.29 -10.29 14.73
C LEU A 235 3.89 -9.88 16.09
N PRO A 236 4.36 -8.63 16.27
CA PRO A 236 4.84 -8.14 17.56
C PRO A 236 3.79 -8.32 18.67
N GLU A 237 4.21 -8.65 19.88
CA GLU A 237 3.31 -8.93 21.02
C GLU A 237 2.30 -7.80 21.27
N GLY A 238 2.74 -6.52 21.19
CA GLY A 238 1.86 -5.37 21.34
C GLY A 238 0.82 -5.20 20.23
N PHE A 239 0.97 -5.90 19.08
CA PHE A 239 0.08 -5.74 17.94
C PHE A 239 -1.29 -6.39 18.19
N SER A 240 -1.31 -7.56 18.84
CA SER A 240 -2.54 -8.30 19.14
C SER A 240 -3.48 -7.59 20.13
N THR A 241 -2.97 -6.62 20.88
CA THR A 241 -3.74 -5.82 21.84
C THR A 241 -4.23 -4.48 21.26
N MET A 242 -3.83 -4.16 20.03
CA MET A 242 -4.26 -2.93 19.36
C MET A 242 -5.75 -2.98 19.00
N ASP A 243 -6.43 -1.87 19.19
CA ASP A 243 -7.76 -1.68 18.62
C ASP A 243 -7.68 -1.40 17.10
N ALA A 244 -8.80 -1.48 16.41
CA ALA A 244 -8.88 -1.28 14.96
C ALA A 244 -8.30 0.08 14.51
N ARG A 245 -8.48 1.13 15.30
CA ARG A 245 -7.97 2.47 15.01
C ARG A 245 -6.44 2.50 15.10
N SER A 246 -5.87 1.90 16.13
CA SER A 246 -4.42 1.81 16.33
C SER A 246 -3.76 0.98 15.23
N VAL A 247 -4.36 -0.14 14.83
CA VAL A 247 -3.91 -0.92 13.67
C VAL A 247 -3.91 -0.06 12.41
N ARG A 248 -5.01 0.64 12.10
CA ARG A 248 -5.08 1.51 10.92
C ARG A 248 -4.06 2.65 10.94
N ASN A 249 -3.76 3.20 12.12
CA ASN A 249 -2.71 4.22 12.27
C ASN A 249 -1.33 3.64 11.92
N GLU A 250 -1.05 2.40 12.33
CA GLU A 250 0.19 1.73 11.97
C GLU A 250 0.27 1.43 10.46
N LEU A 251 -0.83 0.94 9.87
CA LEU A 251 -0.93 0.76 8.42
C LEU A 251 -0.72 2.07 7.65
N SER A 252 -1.18 3.21 8.18
CA SER A 252 -0.97 4.53 7.58
C SER A 252 0.50 4.92 7.59
N LYS A 253 1.21 4.72 8.70
CA LYS A 253 2.65 4.98 8.78
C LYS A 253 3.42 4.16 7.74
N ILE A 254 3.12 2.85 7.65
CA ILE A 254 3.75 1.95 6.68
C ILE A 254 3.51 2.46 5.25
N ARG A 255 2.24 2.78 4.90
CA ARG A 255 1.87 3.28 3.58
C ARG A 255 2.57 4.59 3.25
N ASP A 256 2.54 5.54 4.16
CA ASP A 256 3.01 6.91 3.92
C ASP A 256 4.52 6.91 3.72
N VAL A 257 5.27 6.23 4.58
CA VAL A 257 6.73 6.09 4.42
C VAL A 257 7.09 5.34 3.13
N ALA A 258 6.39 4.25 2.81
CA ALA A 258 6.63 3.52 1.56
C ALA A 258 6.32 4.38 0.33
N ASN A 259 5.31 5.26 0.40
CA ASN A 259 4.96 6.16 -0.70
C ASN A 259 5.97 7.30 -0.84
N GLU A 260 6.49 7.86 0.24
CA GLU A 260 7.55 8.87 0.20
C GLU A 260 8.81 8.31 -0.47
N ILE A 261 9.30 7.16 -0.01
CA ILE A 261 10.47 6.50 -0.62
C ILE A 261 10.21 6.18 -2.10
N SER A 262 9.03 5.64 -2.44
CA SER A 262 8.67 5.36 -3.84
C SER A 262 8.59 6.62 -4.70
N SER A 263 8.10 7.73 -4.17
CA SER A 263 8.05 9.02 -4.85
C SER A 263 9.45 9.54 -5.19
N ASP A 264 10.39 9.40 -4.26
CA ASP A 264 11.79 9.77 -4.48
C ASP A 264 12.45 8.86 -5.51
N MET A 265 12.19 7.56 -5.46
CA MET A 265 12.67 6.62 -6.47
C MET A 265 12.13 6.92 -7.87
N ALA A 266 10.85 7.31 -7.98
CA ALA A 266 10.21 7.63 -9.25
C ALA A 266 10.92 8.78 -9.98
N LYS A 267 11.47 9.76 -9.28
CA LYS A 267 12.25 10.86 -9.87
C LYS A 267 13.45 10.37 -10.71
N VAL A 268 14.01 9.22 -10.39
CA VAL A 268 15.10 8.59 -11.13
C VAL A 268 14.58 7.62 -12.19
N LEU A 269 13.60 6.79 -11.82
CA LEU A 269 13.06 5.75 -12.70
C LEU A 269 12.36 6.36 -13.92
N ASP A 270 11.57 7.42 -13.74
CA ASP A 270 10.85 8.08 -14.84
C ASP A 270 11.78 8.79 -15.82
N LYS A 271 12.88 9.38 -15.31
CA LYS A 271 13.90 10.01 -16.19
C LYS A 271 14.58 8.99 -17.09
N SER A 272 14.76 7.75 -16.64
CA SER A 272 15.39 6.69 -17.42
C SER A 272 14.48 6.11 -18.51
N MET A 273 13.15 6.29 -18.37
CA MET A 273 12.15 5.81 -19.33
C MET A 273 11.90 6.80 -20.48
N LYS A 274 12.32 8.07 -20.36
CA LYS A 274 12.23 9.03 -21.46
C LYS A 274 13.25 8.65 -22.54
N PRO A 275 12.86 8.55 -23.83
CA PRO A 275 13.79 8.32 -24.91
C PRO A 275 14.89 9.39 -24.85
N LYS A 276 16.17 8.99 -24.94
CA LYS A 276 17.24 9.95 -25.17
C LYS A 276 16.95 10.64 -26.51
N GLU A 277 16.51 11.89 -26.47
CA GLU A 277 16.52 12.72 -27.66
C GLU A 277 17.95 12.69 -28.23
N ARG A 278 18.07 12.07 -29.40
CA ARG A 278 19.34 12.08 -30.13
C ARG A 278 19.61 13.54 -30.50
N ARG A 279 20.61 14.11 -29.86
CA ARG A 279 21.28 15.33 -30.38
C ARG A 279 22.15 14.98 -31.58
#